data_44046c5312815cec833ef521e8069909
#
_entry.id   44046c5312815cec833ef521e8069909
#
_cell.length_a   1.000
_cell.length_b   1.000
_cell.length_c   1.000
_cell.angle_alpha   90.00
_cell.angle_beta   90.00
_cell.angle_gamma   90.00
#
_symmetry.space_group_name_H-M   'P 1'
#
loop_
_entity.id
_entity.type
_entity.pdbx_description
1 polymer ?
#
loop_
_entity_poly.entity_id
_entity_poly.type
_entity_poly.pdbx_seq_one_letter_code
_entity_poly.pdbx_strand_id
1 'polypeptide(L)'
;DAGEKLLCELGYRLGHTLGEGSFSKVKAATSSKYKGPLAIKVVDRRRAPPAFAYKFLPRELSIVRKIRHPNIVRIFELIEVCNGKLYIVMEAAATDLLQLVQQLGKLPCVPKARDIFAQVVGAVRYLHDRDLVHRDLKCENVLLTADGRRAKLSDFGFSKEANSYPDLSTTFCGSAAYASPEVLMGIPYDAKKYDVWSLGVMLYVMVTGCMPFDDTHIRSMPQRQKKGVLYPEGLPPLPEPCQALIAQLLRFSPASRPSVGQVAKNSWLKG
;
A
#
# COMPACT_ATOMS: atom_id res chain seq x y z
N ASP A 1 -16.55 13.34 -23.56
CA ASP A 1 -16.23 13.99 -22.30
C ASP A 1 -15.19 15.08 -22.51
N ALA A 2 -15.47 16.28 -22.00
CA ALA A 2 -14.58 17.43 -22.15
C ALA A 2 -13.21 17.20 -21.48
N GLY A 3 -13.18 16.49 -20.37
CA GLY A 3 -11.94 16.17 -19.67
C GLY A 3 -11.06 15.23 -20.47
N GLU A 4 -11.63 14.23 -21.11
CA GLU A 4 -10.87 13.31 -21.96
C GLU A 4 -10.33 14.01 -23.19
N LYS A 5 -11.09 14.94 -23.76
CA LYS A 5 -10.62 15.79 -24.86
C LYS A 5 -9.40 16.59 -24.45
N LEU A 6 -9.46 17.20 -23.27
CA LEU A 6 -8.34 17.97 -22.75
C LEU A 6 -7.10 17.09 -22.58
N LEU A 7 -7.25 15.88 -22.06
CA LEU A 7 -6.14 14.94 -21.93
C LEU A 7 -5.52 14.60 -23.28
N CYS A 8 -6.34 14.38 -24.29
CA CYS A 8 -5.85 14.13 -25.65
C CYS A 8 -5.06 15.33 -26.20
N GLU A 9 -5.55 16.54 -25.95
CA GLU A 9 -4.86 17.76 -26.38
C GLU A 9 -3.52 17.94 -25.67
N LEU A 10 -3.43 17.47 -24.42
CA LEU A 10 -2.19 17.50 -23.64
C LEU A 10 -1.23 16.36 -23.98
N GLY A 11 -1.61 15.50 -24.91
CA GLY A 11 -0.74 14.45 -25.39
C GLY A 11 -0.92 13.08 -24.70
N TYR A 12 -2.02 12.90 -23.99
CA TYR A 12 -2.32 11.62 -23.34
C TYR A 12 -3.31 10.80 -24.14
N ARG A 13 -2.99 9.55 -24.33
CA ARG A 13 -3.86 8.59 -25.00
C ARG A 13 -4.41 7.62 -23.94
N LEU A 14 -5.72 7.70 -23.70
CA LEU A 14 -6.38 6.86 -22.71
C LEU A 14 -6.63 5.45 -23.23
N GLY A 15 -6.43 4.47 -22.36
CA GLY A 15 -6.72 3.08 -22.63
C GLY A 15 -7.86 2.55 -21.76
N HIS A 16 -7.75 1.26 -21.43
CA HIS A 16 -8.81 0.58 -20.65
C HIS A 16 -8.80 1.00 -19.19
N THR A 17 -9.91 0.76 -18.52
CA THR A 17 -10.07 1.01 -17.09
C THR A 17 -9.31 -0.06 -16.29
N LEU A 18 -8.46 0.38 -15.38
CA LEU A 18 -7.70 -0.49 -14.50
C LEU A 18 -8.40 -0.76 -13.17
N GLY A 19 -9.22 0.18 -12.72
CA GLY A 19 -9.96 0.04 -11.47
C GLY A 19 -10.97 1.15 -11.29
N GLU A 20 -11.93 0.93 -10.40
CA GLU A 20 -12.97 1.90 -10.07
C GLU A 20 -13.20 1.96 -8.57
N GLY A 21 -13.51 3.16 -8.08
CA GLY A 21 -13.93 3.41 -6.72
C GLY A 21 -15.24 4.19 -6.72
N SER A 22 -15.69 4.58 -5.54
CA SER A 22 -16.98 5.28 -5.37
C SER A 22 -17.05 6.60 -6.14
N PHE A 23 -15.94 7.32 -6.24
CA PHE A 23 -15.87 8.62 -6.92
C PHE A 23 -14.55 8.75 -7.70
N SER A 24 -13.88 7.65 -7.96
CA SER A 24 -12.62 7.64 -8.71
C SER A 24 -12.56 6.46 -9.66
N LYS A 25 -11.74 6.62 -10.69
CA LYS A 25 -11.53 5.61 -11.73
C LYS A 25 -10.07 5.73 -12.17
N VAL A 26 -9.41 4.61 -12.38
CA VAL A 26 -8.04 4.58 -12.88
C VAL A 26 -8.03 4.00 -14.27
N LYS A 27 -7.45 4.72 -15.22
CA LYS A 27 -7.32 4.29 -16.61
C LYS A 27 -5.86 4.16 -17.01
N ALA A 28 -5.57 3.16 -17.81
CA ALA A 28 -4.27 3.06 -18.47
C ALA A 28 -4.12 4.21 -19.45
N ALA A 29 -2.89 4.68 -19.62
CA ALA A 29 -2.62 5.78 -20.54
C ALA A 29 -1.20 5.69 -21.09
N THR A 30 -0.96 6.39 -22.20
CA THR A 30 0.38 6.57 -22.76
C THR A 30 0.57 8.04 -23.12
N SER A 31 1.83 8.47 -23.20
CA SER A 31 2.18 9.81 -23.60
C SER A 31 3.59 9.82 -24.14
N SER A 32 3.86 10.74 -25.08
CA SER A 32 5.21 10.97 -25.56
C SER A 32 6.09 11.72 -24.56
N LYS A 33 5.47 12.36 -23.55
CA LYS A 33 6.20 13.13 -22.53
C LYS A 33 6.97 12.25 -21.55
N TYR A 34 6.44 11.05 -21.26
CA TYR A 34 6.98 10.18 -20.23
C TYR A 34 7.21 8.79 -20.78
N LYS A 35 8.32 8.18 -20.39
CA LYS A 35 8.64 6.82 -20.82
C LYS A 35 7.80 5.81 -20.06
N GLY A 36 7.37 4.78 -20.79
CA GLY A 36 6.67 3.65 -20.19
C GLY A 36 5.19 3.88 -19.99
N PRO A 37 4.52 2.89 -19.44
CA PRO A 37 3.09 2.94 -19.24
C PRO A 37 2.71 3.92 -18.11
N LEU A 38 1.57 4.59 -18.31
CA LEU A 38 1.03 5.53 -17.34
C LEU A 38 -0.32 5.04 -16.84
N ALA A 39 -0.69 5.51 -15.66
CA ALA A 39 -2.03 5.38 -15.13
C ALA A 39 -2.54 6.80 -14.83
N ILE A 40 -3.78 7.06 -15.20
CA ILE A 40 -4.42 8.32 -14.89
C ILE A 40 -5.61 8.04 -13.98
N LYS A 41 -5.52 8.56 -12.77
CA LYS A 41 -6.60 8.45 -11.80
C LYS A 41 -7.50 9.67 -11.94
N VAL A 42 -8.77 9.42 -12.19
CA VAL A 42 -9.78 10.46 -12.33
C VAL A 42 -10.59 10.51 -11.04
N VAL A 43 -10.49 11.61 -10.33
CA VAL A 43 -11.26 11.82 -9.09
C VAL A 43 -12.36 12.83 -9.38
N ASP A 44 -13.62 12.43 -9.18
CA ASP A 44 -14.75 13.37 -9.30
C ASP A 44 -15.02 13.98 -7.93
N ARG A 45 -14.50 15.21 -7.73
CA ARG A 45 -14.60 15.90 -6.44
C ARG A 45 -16.04 16.25 -6.06
N ARG A 46 -16.95 16.33 -7.04
CA ARG A 46 -18.35 16.63 -6.77
C ARG A 46 -19.09 15.44 -6.16
N ARG A 47 -18.59 14.23 -6.42
CA ARG A 47 -19.17 12.98 -5.89
C ARG A 47 -18.55 12.57 -4.58
N ALA A 48 -17.42 13.16 -4.22
CA ALA A 48 -16.70 12.86 -2.99
C ALA A 48 -17.29 13.65 -1.81
N PRO A 49 -17.14 13.14 -0.55
CA PRO A 49 -17.52 13.93 0.62
C PRO A 49 -16.79 15.26 0.65
N PRO A 50 -17.46 16.37 0.99
CA PRO A 50 -16.83 17.71 0.95
C PRO A 50 -15.55 17.81 1.78
N ALA A 51 -15.51 17.19 2.96
CA ALA A 51 -14.31 17.22 3.79
C ALA A 51 -13.13 16.55 3.08
N PHE A 52 -13.37 15.44 2.37
CA PHE A 52 -12.34 14.78 1.58
C PHE A 52 -11.91 15.66 0.41
N ALA A 53 -12.87 16.14 -0.38
CA ALA A 53 -12.59 16.87 -1.61
C ALA A 53 -11.86 18.18 -1.39
N TYR A 54 -12.20 18.92 -0.33
CA TYR A 54 -11.73 20.29 -0.15
C TYR A 54 -10.71 20.48 0.98
N LYS A 55 -10.55 19.51 1.86
CA LYS A 55 -9.54 19.58 2.93
C LYS A 55 -8.50 18.47 2.82
N PHE A 56 -8.94 17.22 2.80
CA PHE A 56 -8.03 16.08 2.83
C PHE A 56 -7.27 15.92 1.52
N LEU A 57 -7.98 15.86 0.39
CA LEU A 57 -7.36 15.58 -0.91
C LEU A 57 -6.32 16.64 -1.31
N PRO A 58 -6.60 17.96 -1.24
CA PRO A 58 -5.58 18.94 -1.59
C PRO A 58 -4.32 18.84 -0.72
N ARG A 59 -4.49 18.57 0.57
CA ARG A 59 -3.39 18.39 1.50
C ARG A 59 -2.54 17.19 1.12
N GLU A 60 -3.17 16.03 0.86
CA GLU A 60 -2.47 14.82 0.45
C GLU A 60 -1.73 15.01 -0.86
N LEU A 61 -2.35 15.64 -1.85
CA LEU A 61 -1.72 15.88 -3.13
C LEU A 61 -0.51 16.80 -3.02
N SER A 62 -0.59 17.81 -2.16
CA SER A 62 0.53 18.71 -1.90
C SER A 62 1.74 17.94 -1.34
N ILE A 63 1.51 16.96 -0.48
CA ILE A 63 2.53 16.11 0.11
C ILE A 63 3.08 15.13 -0.94
N VAL A 64 2.20 14.42 -1.62
CA VAL A 64 2.57 13.34 -2.55
C VAL A 64 3.37 13.86 -3.74
N ARG A 65 3.08 15.07 -4.20
CA ARG A 65 3.83 15.70 -5.31
C ARG A 65 5.31 15.89 -4.98
N LYS A 66 5.66 16.02 -3.71
CA LYS A 66 7.04 16.25 -3.26
C LYS A 66 7.81 14.96 -3.05
N ILE A 67 7.14 13.83 -3.04
CA ILE A 67 7.77 12.54 -2.78
C ILE A 67 8.59 12.10 -4.00
N ARG A 68 9.84 11.73 -3.78
CA ARG A 68 10.74 11.19 -4.78
C ARG A 68 11.52 10.05 -4.18
N HIS A 69 11.16 8.82 -4.56
CA HIS A 69 11.86 7.62 -4.13
C HIS A 69 11.70 6.54 -5.20
N PRO A 70 12.75 5.76 -5.49
CA PRO A 70 12.68 4.75 -6.55
C PRO A 70 11.66 3.64 -6.28
N ASN A 71 11.27 3.44 -5.02
CA ASN A 71 10.29 2.42 -4.65
C ASN A 71 8.95 3.01 -4.21
N ILE A 72 8.64 4.21 -4.64
CA ILE A 72 7.33 4.84 -4.48
C ILE A 72 6.85 5.31 -5.85
N VAL A 73 5.60 5.01 -6.17
CA VAL A 73 4.98 5.43 -7.44
C VAL A 73 5.07 6.94 -7.59
N ARG A 74 5.59 7.37 -8.72
CA ARG A 74 5.76 8.79 -9.01
C ARG A 74 4.50 9.39 -9.62
N ILE A 75 4.10 10.55 -9.12
CA ILE A 75 3.06 11.37 -9.70
C ILE A 75 3.74 12.41 -10.58
N PHE A 76 3.40 12.40 -11.87
CA PHE A 76 4.01 13.28 -12.84
C PHE A 76 3.29 14.62 -12.95
N GLU A 77 1.96 14.60 -12.89
CA GLU A 77 1.16 15.78 -13.21
C GLU A 77 -0.19 15.71 -12.52
N LEU A 78 -0.72 16.87 -12.14
CA LEU A 78 -2.09 17.01 -11.66
C LEU A 78 -2.81 17.98 -12.59
N ILE A 79 -3.95 17.58 -13.11
CA ILE A 79 -4.72 18.38 -14.06
C ILE A 79 -6.11 18.59 -13.49
N GLU A 80 -6.43 19.83 -13.15
CA GLU A 80 -7.75 20.20 -12.67
C GLU A 80 -8.64 20.65 -13.83
N VAL A 81 -9.88 20.21 -13.82
CA VAL A 81 -10.86 20.55 -14.84
C VAL A 81 -12.03 21.27 -14.20
N CYS A 82 -12.62 22.21 -14.93
CA CYS A 82 -13.74 23.03 -14.44
C CYS A 82 -14.95 22.23 -13.98
N ASN A 83 -15.14 21.03 -14.50
CA ASN A 83 -16.26 20.17 -14.13
C ASN A 83 -16.09 19.46 -12.79
N GLY A 84 -15.09 19.83 -11.99
CA GLY A 84 -14.85 19.24 -10.69
C GLY A 84 -14.00 17.98 -10.72
N LYS A 85 -13.60 17.52 -11.89
CA LYS A 85 -12.72 16.35 -12.01
C LYS A 85 -11.26 16.74 -11.87
N LEU A 86 -10.50 15.85 -11.20
CA LEU A 86 -9.06 15.98 -11.04
C LEU A 86 -8.41 14.76 -11.70
N TYR A 87 -7.44 14.99 -12.53
CA TYR A 87 -6.68 13.92 -13.19
C TYR A 87 -5.29 13.86 -12.59
N ILE A 88 -4.93 12.70 -12.06
CA ILE A 88 -3.63 12.44 -11.45
C ILE A 88 -2.86 11.52 -12.38
N VAL A 89 -1.83 12.06 -13.03
CA VAL A 89 -1.00 11.30 -13.98
C VAL A 89 0.16 10.68 -13.20
N MET A 90 0.26 9.36 -13.22
CA MET A 90 1.28 8.64 -12.47
C MET A 90 1.88 7.52 -13.29
N GLU A 91 3.03 7.01 -12.85
CA GLU A 91 3.59 5.82 -13.47
C GLU A 91 2.70 4.61 -13.17
N ALA A 92 2.65 3.68 -14.13
CA ALA A 92 1.91 2.43 -14.00
C ALA A 92 2.87 1.28 -13.84
N ALA A 93 2.33 0.14 -13.41
CA ALA A 93 3.09 -1.09 -13.25
C ALA A 93 2.39 -2.23 -13.97
N ALA A 94 3.13 -3.31 -14.21
CA ALA A 94 2.61 -4.47 -14.92
C ALA A 94 1.66 -5.28 -14.04
N THR A 95 1.96 -5.38 -12.74
CA THR A 95 1.20 -6.21 -11.80
C THR A 95 1.41 -5.68 -10.38
N ASP A 96 0.88 -6.39 -9.40
CA ASP A 96 1.09 -6.09 -7.98
C ASP A 96 1.53 -7.34 -7.22
N LEU A 97 1.98 -7.12 -6.00
CA LEU A 97 2.52 -8.18 -5.16
C LEU A 97 1.46 -9.24 -4.80
N LEU A 98 0.21 -8.82 -4.61
CA LEU A 98 -0.85 -9.78 -4.30
C LEU A 98 -1.07 -10.75 -5.46
N GLN A 99 -1.13 -10.24 -6.69
CA GLN A 99 -1.27 -11.07 -7.88
C GLN A 99 -0.09 -12.03 -8.02
N LEU A 100 1.13 -11.57 -7.75
CA LEU A 100 2.30 -12.44 -7.82
C LEU A 100 2.23 -13.56 -6.79
N VAL A 101 1.85 -13.24 -5.55
CA VAL A 101 1.70 -14.27 -4.50
C VAL A 101 0.60 -15.26 -4.88
N GLN A 102 -0.52 -14.79 -5.41
CA GLN A 102 -1.62 -15.66 -5.83
C GLN A 102 -1.21 -16.58 -6.97
N GLN A 103 -0.44 -16.09 -7.93
CA GLN A 103 0.05 -16.89 -9.05
C GLN A 103 1.00 -17.99 -8.59
N LEU A 104 1.91 -17.67 -7.67
CA LEU A 104 2.96 -18.58 -7.24
C LEU A 104 2.58 -19.40 -6.00
N GLY A 105 1.47 -19.03 -5.35
CA GLY A 105 1.06 -19.60 -4.06
C GLY A 105 1.76 -18.96 -2.89
N LYS A 106 3.05 -18.77 -2.98
CA LYS A 106 3.92 -18.05 -2.04
C LYS A 106 5.23 -17.73 -2.73
N LEU A 107 6.00 -16.81 -2.15
CA LEU A 107 7.31 -16.45 -2.67
C LEU A 107 8.41 -17.18 -1.91
N PRO A 108 9.50 -17.60 -2.60
CA PRO A 108 10.69 -18.05 -1.89
C PRO A 108 11.19 -16.95 -0.95
N CYS A 109 11.53 -17.30 0.29
CA CYS A 109 12.03 -16.33 1.25
C CYS A 109 13.26 -15.60 0.74
N VAL A 110 14.15 -16.33 0.08
CA VAL A 110 15.40 -15.81 -0.48
C VAL A 110 15.54 -16.34 -1.90
N PRO A 111 15.84 -15.48 -2.87
CA PRO A 111 16.01 -14.04 -2.73
C PRO A 111 14.71 -13.22 -2.89
N LYS A 112 13.65 -13.82 -3.43
CA LYS A 112 12.51 -13.08 -3.98
C LYS A 112 11.78 -12.24 -2.93
N ALA A 113 11.30 -12.87 -1.86
CA ALA A 113 10.56 -12.14 -0.82
C ALA A 113 11.45 -11.11 -0.14
N ARG A 114 12.68 -11.50 0.19
CA ARG A 114 13.63 -10.59 0.80
C ARG A 114 13.89 -9.35 -0.04
N ASP A 115 14.14 -9.52 -1.33
CA ASP A 115 14.47 -8.40 -2.21
C ASP A 115 13.30 -7.43 -2.37
N ILE A 116 12.08 -7.97 -2.53
CA ILE A 116 10.89 -7.14 -2.63
C ILE A 116 10.64 -6.42 -1.30
N PHE A 117 10.72 -7.15 -0.19
CA PHE A 117 10.44 -6.59 1.12
C PHE A 117 11.44 -5.49 1.50
N ALA A 118 12.71 -5.67 1.16
CA ALA A 118 13.73 -4.65 1.40
C ALA A 118 13.41 -3.35 0.67
N GLN A 119 12.89 -3.43 -0.55
CA GLN A 119 12.47 -2.25 -1.30
C GLN A 119 11.30 -1.54 -0.63
N VAL A 120 10.32 -2.30 -0.16
CA VAL A 120 9.15 -1.74 0.54
C VAL A 120 9.59 -1.08 1.85
N VAL A 121 10.46 -1.71 2.60
CA VAL A 121 11.01 -1.15 3.85
C VAL A 121 11.73 0.17 3.57
N GLY A 122 12.51 0.24 2.50
CA GLY A 122 13.19 1.47 2.09
C GLY A 122 12.21 2.59 1.78
N ALA A 123 11.12 2.27 1.11
CA ALA A 123 10.07 3.25 0.79
C ALA A 123 9.39 3.76 2.06
N VAL A 124 9.02 2.86 2.97
CA VAL A 124 8.35 3.23 4.22
C VAL A 124 9.31 4.04 5.12
N ARG A 125 10.59 3.66 5.15
CA ARG A 125 11.60 4.43 5.88
C ARG A 125 11.70 5.86 5.36
N TYR A 126 11.71 6.03 4.05
CA TYR A 126 11.71 7.35 3.43
C TYR A 126 10.51 8.18 3.91
N LEU A 127 9.33 7.58 3.96
CA LEU A 127 8.13 8.27 4.43
C LEU A 127 8.22 8.61 5.92
N HIS A 128 8.60 7.65 6.76
CA HIS A 128 8.67 7.84 8.21
C HIS A 128 9.72 8.87 8.60
N ASP A 129 10.84 8.95 7.89
CA ASP A 129 11.87 9.96 8.12
C ASP A 129 11.36 11.38 7.85
N ARG A 130 10.28 11.51 7.11
CA ARG A 130 9.62 12.78 6.80
C ARG A 130 8.32 12.97 7.57
N ASP A 131 8.12 12.16 8.62
CA ASP A 131 6.90 12.15 9.44
C ASP A 131 5.65 11.91 8.62
N LEU A 132 5.77 11.15 7.55
CA LEU A 132 4.65 10.68 6.74
C LEU A 132 4.39 9.21 7.04
N VAL A 133 3.13 8.82 6.96
CA VAL A 133 2.72 7.44 7.17
C VAL A 133 1.85 7.00 6.00
N HIS A 134 1.89 5.72 5.69
CA HIS A 134 1.10 5.17 4.59
C HIS A 134 -0.33 4.82 5.03
N ARG A 135 -0.46 4.10 6.14
CA ARG A 135 -1.73 3.65 6.76
C ARG A 135 -2.49 2.56 6.02
N ASP A 136 -2.09 2.20 4.82
CA ASP A 136 -2.79 1.16 4.04
C ASP A 136 -1.78 0.24 3.35
N LEU A 137 -0.76 -0.18 4.08
CA LEU A 137 0.26 -1.10 3.57
C LEU A 137 -0.32 -2.50 3.45
N LYS A 138 -0.35 -3.02 2.23
CA LYS A 138 -0.80 -4.38 1.93
C LYS A 138 -0.26 -4.80 0.57
N CYS A 139 -0.31 -6.09 0.29
CA CYS A 139 0.31 -6.64 -0.91
C CYS A 139 -0.22 -6.02 -2.21
N GLU A 140 -1.52 -5.70 -2.29
CA GLU A 140 -2.09 -5.08 -3.49
C GLU A 140 -1.61 -3.66 -3.72
N ASN A 141 -1.05 -2.99 -2.71
CA ASN A 141 -0.50 -1.65 -2.83
C ASN A 141 1.00 -1.64 -3.14
N VAL A 142 1.59 -2.79 -3.37
CA VAL A 142 2.97 -2.91 -3.83
C VAL A 142 2.93 -3.29 -5.30
N LEU A 143 3.21 -2.32 -6.15
CA LEU A 143 3.20 -2.53 -7.60
C LEU A 143 4.55 -3.10 -8.04
N LEU A 144 4.52 -3.95 -9.05
CA LEU A 144 5.72 -4.65 -9.52
C LEU A 144 5.93 -4.44 -11.02
N THR A 145 7.18 -4.40 -11.42
CA THR A 145 7.57 -4.46 -12.82
C THR A 145 7.26 -5.86 -13.38
N ALA A 146 7.19 -5.97 -14.71
CA ALA A 146 6.84 -7.22 -15.37
C ALA A 146 7.77 -8.40 -14.99
N ASP A 147 9.05 -8.10 -14.74
CA ASP A 147 10.01 -9.12 -14.30
C ASP A 147 9.91 -9.42 -12.80
N GLY A 148 9.06 -8.69 -12.07
CA GLY A 148 8.87 -8.89 -10.64
C GLY A 148 10.04 -8.46 -9.76
N ARG A 149 11.02 -7.77 -10.32
CA ARG A 149 12.24 -7.40 -9.58
C ARG A 149 12.16 -6.07 -8.85
N ARG A 150 11.42 -5.13 -9.42
CA ARG A 150 11.28 -3.79 -8.83
C ARG A 150 9.90 -3.60 -8.25
N ALA A 151 9.89 -3.12 -7.01
CA ALA A 151 8.67 -2.84 -6.28
C ALA A 151 8.50 -1.34 -6.11
N LYS A 152 7.26 -0.87 -6.25
CA LYS A 152 6.91 0.52 -6.02
C LYS A 152 5.65 0.57 -5.18
N LEU A 153 5.79 1.19 -4.02
CA LEU A 153 4.66 1.38 -3.13
C LEU A 153 3.68 2.34 -3.79
N SER A 154 2.44 1.92 -3.95
CA SER A 154 1.43 2.77 -4.53
C SER A 154 1.08 3.88 -3.55
N ASP A 155 0.65 4.99 -4.13
CA ASP A 155 0.29 6.13 -3.33
C ASP A 155 -0.80 5.76 -2.35
N PHE A 156 -0.84 6.39 -1.34
CA PHE A 156 -1.66 6.52 -0.17
C PHE A 156 -3.13 6.16 -0.33
N GLY A 157 -3.50 5.34 -1.30
CA GLY A 157 -4.83 4.79 -1.39
C GLY A 157 -5.94 5.79 -1.65
N PHE A 158 -5.68 6.89 -2.35
CA PHE A 158 -6.71 7.88 -2.68
C PHE A 158 -7.98 7.24 -3.23
N SER A 159 -7.83 6.13 -3.97
CA SER A 159 -8.95 5.45 -4.57
C SER A 159 -9.94 4.87 -3.58
N LYS A 160 -9.45 4.54 -2.40
CA LYS A 160 -10.29 3.93 -1.36
C LYS A 160 -10.67 4.91 -0.28
N GLU A 161 -10.06 5.98 -0.31
CA GLU A 161 -9.80 6.70 0.74
C GLU A 161 -10.75 7.58 1.26
N ALA A 162 -11.63 8.00 0.51
CA ALA A 162 -12.78 8.66 1.04
C ALA A 162 -13.54 7.76 2.00
N ASN A 163 -13.40 6.45 1.79
CA ASN A 163 -14.00 5.47 2.69
C ASN A 163 -13.27 5.33 4.00
N SER A 164 -11.95 5.56 3.97
CA SER A 164 -11.14 5.46 5.19
C SER A 164 -11.00 6.79 5.90
N TYR A 165 -11.34 7.89 5.25
CA TYR A 165 -11.26 9.21 5.86
C TYR A 165 -12.64 9.77 6.15
N PRO A 166 -12.82 10.36 7.31
CA PRO A 166 -11.91 10.39 8.47
C PRO A 166 -12.08 9.20 9.41
N ASP A 167 -12.85 8.22 9.02
CA ASP A 167 -13.36 7.20 9.90
C ASP A 167 -12.59 5.88 9.76
N LEU A 168 -11.94 5.48 10.85
CA LEU A 168 -11.20 4.23 10.91
C LEU A 168 -12.09 3.00 10.73
N SER A 169 -13.40 3.11 11.02
CA SER A 169 -14.29 1.97 10.87
C SER A 169 -14.38 1.44 9.45
N THR A 170 -14.18 2.30 8.45
CA THR A 170 -14.18 1.85 7.05
C THR A 170 -12.94 1.04 6.71
N THR A 171 -11.83 1.25 7.41
CA THR A 171 -10.64 0.43 7.27
C THR A 171 -10.93 -1.01 7.70
N PHE A 172 -11.73 -1.21 8.74
CA PHE A 172 -12.10 -2.54 9.20
C PHE A 172 -12.81 -3.36 8.12
N CYS A 173 -13.71 -2.74 7.37
CA CYS A 173 -14.50 -3.47 6.38
C CYS A 173 -13.65 -4.02 5.24
N GLY A 174 -12.62 -3.29 4.83
CA GLY A 174 -11.77 -3.68 3.70
C GLY A 174 -10.45 -4.30 4.08
N SER A 175 -9.95 -4.01 5.29
CA SER A 175 -8.58 -4.35 5.67
C SER A 175 -8.47 -4.90 7.11
N ALA A 176 -9.55 -5.46 7.65
CA ALA A 176 -9.54 -5.99 9.01
C ALA A 176 -8.44 -7.04 9.23
N ALA A 177 -8.16 -7.84 8.21
CA ALA A 177 -7.12 -8.86 8.27
C ALA A 177 -5.72 -8.27 8.47
N TYR A 178 -5.51 -7.01 8.09
CA TYR A 178 -4.24 -6.28 8.29
C TYR A 178 -4.25 -5.43 9.56
N ALA A 179 -5.39 -5.26 10.22
CA ALA A 179 -5.51 -4.34 11.34
C ALA A 179 -4.72 -4.82 12.56
N SER A 180 -4.02 -3.90 13.20
CA SER A 180 -3.27 -4.17 14.42
C SER A 180 -4.18 -4.30 15.62
N PRO A 181 -3.70 -4.88 16.75
CA PRO A 181 -4.51 -5.00 17.95
C PRO A 181 -5.05 -3.65 18.46
N GLU A 182 -4.21 -2.63 18.49
CA GLU A 182 -4.61 -1.31 18.98
C GLU A 182 -5.71 -0.68 18.12
N VAL A 183 -5.65 -0.89 16.79
CA VAL A 183 -6.71 -0.41 15.88
C VAL A 183 -8.00 -1.18 16.11
N LEU A 184 -7.91 -2.51 16.22
CA LEU A 184 -9.08 -3.36 16.47
C LEU A 184 -9.76 -3.03 17.80
N MET A 185 -8.98 -2.65 18.80
CA MET A 185 -9.50 -2.31 20.13
C MET A 185 -9.96 -0.85 20.24
N GLY A 186 -9.81 -0.06 19.18
CA GLY A 186 -10.22 1.33 19.18
C GLY A 186 -9.38 2.25 20.07
N ILE A 187 -8.15 1.85 20.35
CA ILE A 187 -7.23 2.63 21.19
C ILE A 187 -6.48 3.62 20.30
N PRO A 188 -6.22 4.84 20.78
CA PRO A 188 -5.36 5.78 20.04
C PRO A 188 -4.02 5.11 19.71
N TYR A 189 -3.54 5.27 18.48
CA TYR A 189 -2.39 4.51 18.02
C TYR A 189 -1.33 5.38 17.34
N ASP A 190 -0.08 4.92 17.43
CA ASP A 190 1.05 5.49 16.71
C ASP A 190 1.01 4.98 15.27
N ALA A 191 0.75 5.87 14.32
CA ALA A 191 0.60 5.50 12.91
C ALA A 191 1.87 4.87 12.32
N LYS A 192 3.06 5.28 12.76
CA LYS A 192 4.31 4.66 12.31
C LYS A 192 4.40 3.21 12.79
N LYS A 193 4.00 2.94 14.01
CA LYS A 193 3.98 1.57 14.55
C LYS A 193 2.89 0.72 13.90
N TYR A 194 1.80 1.34 13.48
CA TYR A 194 0.78 0.66 12.70
C TYR A 194 1.33 0.22 11.34
N ASP A 195 2.07 1.09 10.66
CA ASP A 195 2.72 0.72 9.40
C ASP A 195 3.68 -0.46 9.60
N VAL A 196 4.43 -0.48 10.71
CA VAL A 196 5.33 -1.59 11.02
C VAL A 196 4.57 -2.91 11.20
N TRP A 197 3.45 -2.88 11.90
CA TRP A 197 2.57 -4.06 12.00
C TRP A 197 2.15 -4.53 10.61
N SER A 198 1.69 -3.61 9.77
CA SER A 198 1.24 -3.93 8.41
C SER A 198 2.37 -4.55 7.58
N LEU A 199 3.61 -4.08 7.74
CA LEU A 199 4.77 -4.71 7.10
C LEU A 199 4.93 -6.17 7.53
N GLY A 200 4.69 -6.45 8.81
CA GLY A 200 4.75 -7.82 9.32
C GLY A 200 3.70 -8.72 8.70
N VAL A 201 2.47 -8.23 8.57
CA VAL A 201 1.40 -8.96 7.88
C VAL A 201 1.79 -9.22 6.42
N MET A 202 2.29 -8.19 5.75
CA MET A 202 2.71 -8.28 4.35
C MET A 202 3.79 -9.36 4.17
N LEU A 203 4.83 -9.34 5.00
CA LEU A 203 5.91 -10.33 4.90
C LEU A 203 5.39 -11.75 5.14
N TYR A 204 4.52 -11.92 6.14
CA TYR A 204 3.90 -13.21 6.39
C TYR A 204 3.13 -13.73 5.16
N VAL A 205 2.31 -12.87 4.55
CA VAL A 205 1.56 -13.23 3.34
C VAL A 205 2.51 -13.61 2.20
N MET A 206 3.60 -12.87 2.03
CA MET A 206 4.57 -13.12 0.96
C MET A 206 5.17 -14.53 1.05
N VAL A 207 5.50 -14.97 2.25
CA VAL A 207 6.25 -16.22 2.45
C VAL A 207 5.35 -17.43 2.76
N THR A 208 4.08 -17.22 3.05
CA THR A 208 3.12 -18.31 3.34
C THR A 208 1.98 -18.40 2.35
N GLY A 209 1.63 -17.31 1.69
CA GLY A 209 0.45 -17.22 0.83
C GLY A 209 -0.86 -17.12 1.60
N CYS A 210 -0.81 -16.94 2.92
CA CYS A 210 -1.99 -16.89 3.79
C CYS A 210 -1.94 -15.66 4.68
N MET A 211 -3.11 -15.25 5.19
CA MET A 211 -3.18 -14.21 6.21
C MET A 211 -2.77 -14.77 7.58
N PRO A 212 -2.05 -14.01 8.41
CA PRO A 212 -1.59 -14.50 9.72
C PRO A 212 -2.71 -14.66 10.73
N PHE A 213 -3.78 -13.89 10.62
CA PHE A 213 -4.89 -13.91 11.58
C PHE A 213 -6.21 -13.93 10.82
N ASP A 214 -7.10 -14.81 11.29
CA ASP A 214 -8.44 -14.94 10.72
C ASP A 214 -9.31 -13.74 11.12
N ASP A 215 -9.91 -13.08 10.14
CA ASP A 215 -10.75 -11.90 10.34
C ASP A 215 -12.24 -12.20 10.41
N THR A 216 -12.65 -13.48 10.43
CA THR A 216 -14.07 -13.86 10.52
C THR A 216 -14.71 -13.44 11.84
N HIS A 217 -13.92 -13.39 12.91
CA HIS A 217 -14.37 -12.96 14.24
C HIS A 217 -13.50 -11.83 14.76
N ILE A 218 -13.83 -10.59 14.35
CA ILE A 218 -13.05 -9.41 14.66
C ILE A 218 -12.85 -9.21 16.16
N ARG A 219 -13.90 -9.45 16.96
CA ARG A 219 -13.83 -9.26 18.42
C ARG A 219 -12.79 -10.13 19.10
N SER A 220 -12.55 -11.32 18.57
CA SER A 220 -11.58 -12.25 19.15
C SER A 220 -10.19 -12.15 18.51
N MET A 221 -10.03 -11.36 17.44
CA MET A 221 -8.74 -11.20 16.79
C MET A 221 -7.62 -10.73 17.73
N PRO A 222 -7.84 -9.71 18.60
CA PRO A 222 -6.75 -9.27 19.48
C PRO A 222 -6.20 -10.39 20.38
N GLN A 223 -7.06 -11.29 20.83
CA GLN A 223 -6.61 -12.41 21.65
C GLN A 223 -5.72 -13.38 20.87
N ARG A 224 -6.07 -13.65 19.61
CA ARG A 224 -5.26 -14.47 18.73
C ARG A 224 -3.94 -13.79 18.38
N GLN A 225 -3.99 -12.49 18.14
CA GLN A 225 -2.79 -11.69 17.85
C GLN A 225 -1.82 -11.69 19.03
N LYS A 226 -2.34 -11.69 20.24
CA LYS A 226 -1.52 -11.73 21.46
C LYS A 226 -0.77 -13.04 21.61
N LYS A 227 -1.36 -14.13 21.13
CA LYS A 227 -0.71 -15.46 21.17
C LYS A 227 0.43 -15.61 20.17
N GLY A 228 0.54 -14.70 19.20
CA GLY A 228 1.55 -14.76 18.16
C GLY A 228 1.07 -15.48 16.91
N VAL A 229 1.94 -15.51 15.90
CA VAL A 229 1.58 -16.11 14.61
C VAL A 229 1.78 -17.62 14.65
N LEU A 230 0.89 -18.32 13.92
CA LEU A 230 1.04 -19.72 13.61
C LEU A 230 1.27 -19.86 12.12
N TYR A 231 2.03 -20.87 11.73
CA TYR A 231 2.31 -21.11 10.32
C TYR A 231 1.45 -22.29 9.82
N PRO A 232 1.03 -22.26 8.53
CA PRO A 232 0.21 -23.33 7.98
C PRO A 232 0.92 -24.67 8.06
N GLU A 233 0.15 -25.73 8.30
CA GLU A 233 0.67 -27.10 8.27
C GLU A 233 1.14 -27.44 6.86
N GLY A 234 2.20 -28.23 6.76
CA GLY A 234 2.76 -28.62 5.48
C GLY A 234 3.65 -27.57 4.82
N LEU A 235 3.76 -26.39 5.41
CA LEU A 235 4.68 -25.36 4.92
C LEU A 235 6.12 -25.79 5.23
N PRO A 236 7.03 -25.78 4.25
CA PRO A 236 8.44 -26.01 4.56
C PRO A 236 8.94 -25.00 5.58
N PRO A 237 9.84 -25.40 6.50
CA PRO A 237 10.33 -24.46 7.50
C PRO A 237 10.92 -23.22 6.87
N LEU A 238 10.48 -22.04 7.34
CA LEU A 238 11.06 -20.77 6.92
C LEU A 238 12.40 -20.57 7.62
N PRO A 239 13.34 -19.85 6.99
CA PRO A 239 14.59 -19.47 7.66
C PRO A 239 14.30 -18.79 8.99
N GLU A 240 15.04 -19.16 10.02
CA GLU A 240 14.83 -18.60 11.36
C GLU A 240 14.92 -17.07 11.39
N PRO A 241 15.87 -16.42 10.69
CA PRO A 241 15.93 -14.95 10.67
C PRO A 241 14.66 -14.31 10.09
N CYS A 242 14.04 -14.95 9.11
CA CYS A 242 12.78 -14.48 8.54
C CYS A 242 11.64 -14.59 9.56
N GLN A 243 11.53 -15.74 10.23
CA GLN A 243 10.53 -15.95 11.27
C GLN A 243 10.72 -14.95 12.42
N ALA A 244 11.97 -14.71 12.81
CA ALA A 244 12.29 -13.76 13.88
C ALA A 244 11.84 -12.34 13.50
N LEU A 245 12.09 -11.93 12.26
CA LEU A 245 11.66 -10.62 11.79
C LEU A 245 10.14 -10.49 11.82
N ILE A 246 9.42 -11.50 11.31
CA ILE A 246 7.95 -11.50 11.34
C ILE A 246 7.46 -11.35 12.78
N ALA A 247 8.04 -12.10 13.71
CA ALA A 247 7.65 -12.04 15.11
C ALA A 247 7.88 -10.65 15.70
N GLN A 248 8.97 -9.99 15.36
CA GLN A 248 9.27 -8.62 15.82
C GLN A 248 8.27 -7.60 15.30
N LEU A 249 7.94 -7.70 14.02
CA LEU A 249 7.00 -6.78 13.38
C LEU A 249 5.58 -6.95 13.92
N LEU A 250 5.21 -8.17 14.28
CA LEU A 250 3.88 -8.52 14.75
C LEU A 250 3.79 -8.63 16.29
N ARG A 251 4.62 -7.88 16.99
CA ARG A 251 4.51 -7.79 18.45
C ARG A 251 3.20 -7.10 18.81
N PHE A 252 2.52 -7.62 19.80
CA PHE A 252 1.22 -7.13 20.24
C PHE A 252 1.29 -5.66 20.67
N SER A 253 2.28 -5.32 21.50
CA SER A 253 2.48 -3.96 21.97
C SER A 253 3.17 -3.11 20.90
N PRO A 254 2.59 -1.96 20.50
CA PRO A 254 3.25 -1.08 19.52
C PRO A 254 4.64 -0.62 19.96
N ALA A 255 4.80 -0.34 21.27
CA ALA A 255 6.10 0.12 21.80
C ALA A 255 7.20 -0.92 21.63
N SER A 256 6.86 -2.20 21.60
CA SER A 256 7.82 -3.30 21.44
C SER A 256 8.22 -3.54 19.99
N ARG A 257 7.48 -2.99 19.02
CA ARG A 257 7.82 -3.15 17.60
C ARG A 257 9.02 -2.29 17.25
N PRO A 258 9.90 -2.78 16.38
CA PRO A 258 11.03 -1.94 15.93
C PRO A 258 10.54 -0.76 15.11
N SER A 259 11.34 0.30 15.05
CA SER A 259 11.12 1.35 14.06
C SER A 259 11.45 0.82 12.67
N VAL A 260 10.93 1.46 11.62
CA VAL A 260 11.26 1.04 10.27
C VAL A 260 12.76 1.21 9.97
N GLY A 261 13.40 2.19 10.59
CA GLY A 261 14.84 2.36 10.48
C GLY A 261 15.63 1.17 11.06
N GLN A 262 15.16 0.61 12.17
CA GLN A 262 15.71 -0.61 12.74
C GLN A 262 15.46 -1.82 11.85
N VAL A 263 14.26 -1.91 11.26
CA VAL A 263 13.93 -2.99 10.31
C VAL A 263 14.86 -2.95 9.11
N ALA A 264 15.16 -1.77 8.60
CA ALA A 264 16.07 -1.61 7.46
C ALA A 264 17.48 -2.12 7.73
N LYS A 265 17.88 -2.17 8.99
CA LYS A 265 19.20 -2.68 9.40
C LYS A 265 19.20 -4.17 9.74
N ASN A 266 18.05 -4.82 9.61
CA ASN A 266 17.94 -6.25 9.94
C ASN A 266 18.86 -7.08 9.06
N SER A 267 19.59 -8.02 9.69
CA SER A 267 20.59 -8.82 9.01
C SER A 267 20.01 -9.70 7.89
N TRP A 268 18.79 -10.21 8.07
CA TRP A 268 18.14 -11.01 7.02
C TRP A 268 17.91 -10.19 5.75
N LEU A 269 17.49 -8.93 5.89
CA LEU A 269 17.24 -8.05 4.75
C LEU A 269 18.52 -7.66 4.01
N LYS A 270 19.62 -7.57 4.73
CA LYS A 270 20.91 -7.19 4.12
C LYS A 270 21.56 -8.34 3.36
N GLY A 271 21.11 -9.54 3.59
CA GLY A 271 21.63 -10.74 2.93
C GLY A 271 22.98 -11.12 3.43
#